data_674bcff4e861636e708b692763d75274
#
_entry.id   674bcff4e861636e708b692763d75274
#
_cell.length_a   1.000
_cell.length_b   1.000
_cell.length_c   1.000
_cell.angle_alpha   90.00
_cell.angle_beta   90.00
_cell.angle_gamma   90.00
#
_symmetry.space_group_name_H-M   'P 1'
#
loop_
_entity.id
_entity.type
_entity.pdbx_description
1 polymer ?
#
loop_
_entity_poly.entity_id
_entity_poly.type
_entity_poly.pdbx_seq_one_letter_code
_entity_poly.pdbx_strand_id
1 'polypeptide(L)'
;MVECRTSPPFGPFDFAKGRFARRPSLHDLVHSWLWPYNKVMTDSFLIAGRQFRSRLIVGTGKYKSFQETARALEASGADMVTVAVRRVNLDRRKESLLDYIDPKKYFLLPNTAGCYTADDTIRTARLAREVGLSDWIKLEVIGDQATLYPDVQATLEATLVLAKEGFTVLAYTSDDIVFAKRLVDAGASAVMPLGAPIGSGLGIQNTANLRILREMITGVPLIVDAGVGTASDAAIAMELGYDAVLMNTGIAGAQEPVLMAEAMKHAVLAGRQAYMAGRMPRKLYATASSPLEGVVR
;
A
#
# COMPACT_ATOMS: atom_id res chain seq x y z
N MET A 1 41.22 -11.97 1.26
CA MET A 1 42.02 -10.73 1.21
C MET A 1 41.50 -9.96 -0.01
N VAL A 2 40.73 -8.92 0.21
CA VAL A 2 40.27 -8.00 -0.87
C VAL A 2 40.84 -6.63 -0.52
N GLU A 3 41.76 -6.18 -1.35
CA GLU A 3 42.39 -4.89 -1.15
C GLU A 3 41.43 -3.73 -1.41
N CYS A 4 41.24 -2.91 -0.39
CA CYS A 4 40.52 -1.66 -0.44
C CYS A 4 41.44 -0.58 -1.01
N ARG A 5 41.28 -0.23 -2.31
CA ARG A 5 41.96 0.91 -2.90
C ARG A 5 41.21 2.19 -2.63
N THR A 6 41.69 2.96 -1.66
CA THR A 6 41.27 4.35 -1.47
C THR A 6 42.08 5.25 -2.40
N SER A 7 41.42 5.86 -3.36
CA SER A 7 41.99 6.92 -4.17
C SER A 7 41.93 8.25 -3.40
N PRO A 8 43.03 9.06 -3.41
CA PRO A 8 43.03 10.36 -2.73
C PRO A 8 42.21 11.41 -3.51
N PRO A 9 41.67 12.42 -2.84
CA PRO A 9 40.73 13.39 -3.41
C PRO A 9 41.37 14.53 -4.22
N PHE A 10 42.63 14.45 -4.61
CA PHE A 10 43.30 15.50 -5.37
C PHE A 10 43.94 14.90 -6.61
N GLY A 11 43.62 15.47 -7.77
CA GLY A 11 44.28 15.13 -9.03
C GLY A 11 45.78 15.44 -9.00
N PRO A 12 46.61 14.77 -9.85
CA PRO A 12 48.06 14.94 -9.86
C PRO A 12 48.46 16.38 -10.20
N PHE A 13 49.47 16.88 -9.49
CA PHE A 13 50.12 18.16 -9.78
C PHE A 13 50.88 18.05 -11.09
N ASP A 14 50.56 18.91 -12.05
CA ASP A 14 51.28 18.96 -13.34
C ASP A 14 52.56 19.79 -13.18
N PHE A 15 53.66 19.11 -12.96
CA PHE A 15 55.01 19.68 -12.82
C PHE A 15 55.52 20.44 -14.05
N ALA A 16 54.93 20.20 -15.22
CA ALA A 16 55.38 20.84 -16.47
C ALA A 16 54.86 22.28 -16.64
N LYS A 17 53.83 22.67 -15.89
CA LYS A 17 53.17 24.00 -16.01
C LYS A 17 53.21 24.87 -14.77
N GLY A 18 53.72 24.37 -13.65
CA GLY A 18 53.89 25.15 -12.41
C GLY A 18 52.59 25.81 -11.86
N ARG A 19 51.40 25.25 -12.18
CA ARG A 19 50.12 25.83 -11.79
C ARG A 19 49.25 24.78 -11.13
N PHE A 20 48.70 25.14 -9.97
CA PHE A 20 47.60 24.38 -9.41
C PHE A 20 46.40 24.45 -10.35
N ALA A 21 45.71 23.34 -10.56
CA ALA A 21 44.45 23.34 -11.26
C ALA A 21 43.52 24.38 -10.64
N ARG A 22 42.85 25.19 -11.46
CA ARG A 22 41.93 26.23 -11.02
C ARG A 22 40.96 25.61 -9.99
N ARG A 23 40.85 26.25 -8.81
CA ARG A 23 39.80 25.90 -7.88
C ARG A 23 38.47 26.02 -8.61
N PRO A 24 37.61 24.96 -8.59
CA PRO A 24 36.28 25.07 -9.19
C PRO A 24 35.55 26.25 -8.56
N SER A 25 34.83 27.02 -9.37
CA SER A 25 34.00 28.12 -8.87
C SER A 25 32.90 27.58 -7.99
N LEU A 26 32.37 28.44 -7.09
CA LEU A 26 31.18 28.08 -6.32
C LEU A 26 30.03 27.56 -7.23
N HIS A 27 29.93 28.08 -8.45
CA HIS A 27 28.99 27.64 -9.46
C HIS A 27 29.27 26.19 -9.92
N ASP A 28 30.52 25.82 -10.12
CA ASP A 28 30.92 24.47 -10.53
C ASP A 28 30.71 23.46 -9.38
N LEU A 29 30.93 23.91 -8.14
CA LEU A 29 30.67 23.10 -6.94
C LEU A 29 29.16 22.86 -6.72
N VAL A 30 28.32 23.86 -6.95
CA VAL A 30 26.85 23.70 -6.84
C VAL A 30 26.33 22.73 -7.90
N HIS A 31 26.87 22.73 -9.12
CA HIS A 31 26.47 21.78 -10.16
C HIS A 31 27.03 20.37 -9.96
N SER A 32 28.14 20.19 -9.24
CA SER A 32 28.65 18.86 -8.92
C SER A 32 27.94 18.17 -7.76
N TRP A 33 27.18 18.93 -6.95
CA TRP A 33 26.31 18.42 -5.87
C TRP A 33 24.89 18.13 -6.33
N LEU A 34 24.55 18.41 -7.58
CA LEU A 34 23.38 17.83 -8.21
C LEU A 34 23.68 16.35 -8.45
N TRP A 35 23.57 15.56 -7.39
CA TRP A 35 23.42 14.11 -7.48
C TRP A 35 22.43 13.87 -8.62
N PRO A 36 22.69 12.89 -9.49
CA PRO A 36 21.76 12.62 -10.57
C PRO A 36 20.42 12.14 -9.99
N TYR A 37 19.57 13.10 -9.63
CA TYR A 37 18.18 12.89 -9.23
C TYR A 37 17.33 12.30 -10.38
N ASN A 38 17.98 11.94 -11.49
CA ASN A 38 17.36 11.45 -12.71
C ASN A 38 17.45 9.94 -12.91
N LYS A 39 17.70 9.15 -11.86
CA LYS A 39 17.17 7.81 -11.86
C LYS A 39 15.77 7.92 -11.26
N VAL A 40 14.81 8.39 -12.05
CA VAL A 40 13.39 8.15 -11.80
C VAL A 40 13.24 6.64 -11.77
N MET A 41 13.43 6.04 -10.62
CA MET A 41 12.95 4.69 -10.36
C MET A 41 11.44 4.84 -10.53
N THR A 42 10.93 4.33 -11.63
CA THR A 42 9.49 4.28 -11.89
C THR A 42 8.90 3.33 -10.85
N ASP A 43 8.63 3.87 -9.67
CA ASP A 43 7.93 3.18 -8.58
C ASP A 43 6.43 3.14 -8.92
N SER A 44 6.09 2.42 -10.00
CA SER A 44 4.72 2.27 -10.45
C SER A 44 3.98 1.25 -9.59
N PHE A 45 2.75 1.59 -9.19
CA PHE A 45 1.84 0.66 -8.55
C PHE A 45 0.91 0.07 -9.61
N LEU A 46 1.07 -1.23 -9.86
CA LEU A 46 0.34 -1.98 -10.89
C LEU A 46 -0.43 -3.13 -10.24
N ILE A 47 -1.69 -3.31 -10.61
CA ILE A 47 -2.49 -4.51 -10.31
C ILE A 47 -3.06 -5.00 -11.64
N ALA A 48 -2.85 -6.26 -11.99
CA ALA A 48 -3.33 -6.86 -13.25
C ALA A 48 -3.08 -5.97 -14.49
N GLY A 49 -1.89 -5.35 -14.57
CA GLY A 49 -1.50 -4.48 -15.68
C GLY A 49 -2.06 -3.05 -15.64
N ARG A 50 -3.00 -2.75 -14.74
CA ARG A 50 -3.52 -1.39 -14.57
C ARG A 50 -2.67 -0.60 -13.59
N GLN A 51 -2.26 0.61 -13.96
CA GLN A 51 -1.50 1.52 -13.12
C GLN A 51 -2.41 2.40 -12.27
N PHE A 52 -2.03 2.56 -10.99
CA PHE A 52 -2.66 3.48 -10.04
C PHE A 52 -1.61 4.47 -9.54
N ARG A 53 -2.03 5.72 -9.30
CA ARG A 53 -1.16 6.80 -8.79
C ARG A 53 -1.07 6.74 -7.27
N SER A 54 -2.18 6.37 -6.62
CA SER A 54 -2.26 6.28 -5.17
C SER A 54 -2.07 4.84 -4.69
N ARG A 55 -1.25 4.68 -3.65
CA ARG A 55 -1.09 3.43 -2.92
C ARG A 55 -2.03 3.32 -1.71
N LEU A 56 -2.90 4.32 -1.53
CA LEU A 56 -3.98 4.32 -0.55
C LEU A 56 -5.27 3.91 -1.25
N ILE A 57 -5.90 2.83 -0.78
CA ILE A 57 -7.21 2.34 -1.19
C ILE A 57 -8.17 2.61 -0.04
N VAL A 58 -9.32 3.20 -0.33
CA VAL A 58 -10.26 3.64 0.73
C VAL A 58 -11.58 2.91 0.61
N GLY A 59 -12.06 2.42 1.76
CA GLY A 59 -13.42 1.88 1.88
C GLY A 59 -14.45 2.99 2.11
N THR A 60 -15.71 2.67 1.83
CA THR A 60 -16.84 3.62 1.89
C THR A 60 -17.85 3.35 3.00
N GLY A 61 -17.53 2.44 3.90
CA GLY A 61 -18.44 2.10 5.00
C GLY A 61 -18.28 3.00 6.23
N LYS A 62 -19.34 3.09 7.05
CA LYS A 62 -19.35 3.70 8.40
C LYS A 62 -19.20 5.23 8.49
N TYR A 63 -19.12 5.97 7.39
CA TYR A 63 -19.21 7.43 7.43
C TYR A 63 -20.62 7.88 7.85
N LYS A 64 -20.71 9.07 8.43
CA LYS A 64 -21.98 9.64 8.91
C LYS A 64 -22.93 10.03 7.79
N SER A 65 -22.39 10.36 6.61
CA SER A 65 -23.14 10.73 5.41
C SER A 65 -22.38 10.42 4.13
N PHE A 66 -23.07 10.38 2.99
CA PHE A 66 -22.44 10.24 1.68
C PHE A 66 -21.57 11.44 1.33
N GLN A 67 -21.96 12.64 1.76
CA GLN A 67 -21.18 13.87 1.59
C GLN A 67 -19.85 13.82 2.36
N GLU A 68 -19.88 13.28 3.60
CA GLU A 68 -18.64 13.08 4.37
C GLU A 68 -17.73 12.06 3.71
N THR A 69 -18.32 10.95 3.20
CA THR A 69 -17.59 9.95 2.42
C THR A 69 -16.88 10.61 1.23
N ALA A 70 -17.60 11.39 0.42
CA ALA A 70 -17.04 12.05 -0.76
C ALA A 70 -15.88 13.00 -0.39
N ARG A 71 -16.02 13.79 0.67
CA ARG A 71 -14.96 14.69 1.15
C ARG A 71 -13.72 13.93 1.64
N ALA A 72 -13.94 12.83 2.38
CA ALA A 72 -12.83 11.99 2.86
C ALA A 72 -12.11 11.30 1.69
N LEU A 73 -12.83 10.80 0.69
CA LEU A 73 -12.25 10.26 -0.54
C LEU A 73 -11.40 11.29 -1.27
N GLU A 74 -11.89 12.52 -1.41
CA GLU A 74 -11.16 13.62 -2.04
C GLU A 74 -9.86 13.92 -1.30
N ALA A 75 -9.92 14.09 0.03
CA ALA A 75 -8.77 14.40 0.89
C ALA A 75 -7.73 13.26 0.88
N SER A 76 -8.18 12.00 0.79
CA SER A 76 -7.30 10.83 0.74
C SER A 76 -6.44 10.76 -0.51
N GLY A 77 -6.85 11.40 -1.60
CA GLY A 77 -6.19 11.28 -2.90
C GLY A 77 -6.17 9.85 -3.46
N ALA A 78 -7.04 8.97 -2.99
CA ALA A 78 -7.14 7.59 -3.47
C ALA A 78 -7.63 7.56 -4.93
N ASP A 79 -7.08 6.65 -5.72
CA ASP A 79 -7.57 6.36 -7.08
C ASP A 79 -8.56 5.18 -7.07
N MET A 80 -8.45 4.29 -6.08
CA MET A 80 -9.29 3.10 -5.93
C MET A 80 -10.13 3.17 -4.66
N VAL A 81 -11.41 2.85 -4.80
CA VAL A 81 -12.41 2.94 -3.73
C VAL A 81 -13.19 1.63 -3.65
N THR A 82 -13.32 1.04 -2.45
CA THR A 82 -14.11 -0.18 -2.29
C THR A 82 -15.56 0.12 -1.93
N VAL A 83 -16.45 -0.65 -2.53
CA VAL A 83 -17.89 -0.61 -2.26
C VAL A 83 -18.42 -2.01 -1.97
N ALA A 84 -19.15 -2.17 -0.86
CA ALA A 84 -19.76 -3.46 -0.53
C ALA A 84 -20.94 -3.72 -1.47
N VAL A 85 -20.89 -4.80 -2.26
CA VAL A 85 -21.94 -5.16 -3.23
C VAL A 85 -23.31 -5.22 -2.56
N ARG A 86 -23.40 -5.81 -1.36
CA ARG A 86 -24.64 -5.93 -0.58
C ARG A 86 -25.25 -4.59 -0.12
N ARG A 87 -24.48 -3.49 -0.19
CA ARG A 87 -24.91 -2.14 0.21
C ARG A 87 -25.18 -1.22 -0.96
N VAL A 88 -24.90 -1.67 -2.17
CA VAL A 88 -25.20 -0.90 -3.39
C VAL A 88 -26.72 -0.91 -3.58
N ASN A 89 -27.32 0.28 -3.54
CA ASN A 89 -28.74 0.40 -3.88
C ASN A 89 -28.87 0.39 -5.41
N LEU A 90 -29.49 -0.66 -5.94
CA LEU A 90 -29.75 -0.81 -7.37
C LEU A 90 -31.00 -0.05 -7.83
N ASP A 91 -31.84 0.43 -6.91
CA ASP A 91 -33.00 1.27 -7.23
C ASP A 91 -32.53 2.71 -7.52
N ARG A 92 -32.38 3.03 -8.79
CA ARG A 92 -31.95 4.36 -9.27
C ARG A 92 -32.86 5.53 -8.87
N ARG A 93 -34.03 5.26 -8.26
CA ARG A 93 -34.96 6.29 -7.74
C ARG A 93 -34.61 6.74 -6.33
N LYS A 94 -33.72 6.04 -5.67
CA LYS A 94 -33.27 6.35 -4.31
C LYS A 94 -31.85 6.82 -4.33
N GLU A 95 -31.55 7.80 -3.49
CA GLU A 95 -30.20 8.28 -3.26
C GLU A 95 -29.27 7.11 -2.91
N SER A 96 -28.12 7.05 -3.59
CA SER A 96 -27.13 6.00 -3.43
C SER A 96 -25.76 6.60 -3.16
N LEU A 97 -24.92 5.86 -2.46
CA LEU A 97 -23.52 6.22 -2.30
C LEU A 97 -22.83 6.45 -3.66
N LEU A 98 -23.22 5.70 -4.69
CA LEU A 98 -22.63 5.82 -6.03
C LEU A 98 -22.89 7.16 -6.70
N ASP A 99 -23.93 7.90 -6.27
CA ASP A 99 -24.23 9.24 -6.76
C ASP A 99 -23.17 10.27 -6.31
N TYR A 100 -22.39 9.93 -5.26
CA TYR A 100 -21.35 10.75 -4.67
C TYR A 100 -19.92 10.33 -5.05
N ILE A 101 -19.78 9.26 -5.84
CA ILE A 101 -18.48 8.73 -6.28
C ILE A 101 -18.39 8.85 -7.80
N ASP A 102 -17.62 9.80 -8.29
CA ASP A 102 -17.42 9.99 -9.74
C ASP A 102 -16.64 8.79 -10.32
N PRO A 103 -17.27 7.96 -11.18
CA PRO A 103 -16.62 6.80 -11.78
C PRO A 103 -15.53 7.16 -12.79
N LYS A 104 -15.43 8.42 -13.23
CA LYS A 104 -14.32 8.91 -14.06
C LYS A 104 -13.08 9.19 -13.23
N LYS A 105 -13.26 9.52 -11.95
CA LYS A 105 -12.19 9.87 -11.02
C LYS A 105 -11.71 8.65 -10.25
N TYR A 106 -12.63 7.81 -9.81
CA TYR A 106 -12.34 6.67 -8.93
C TYR A 106 -12.55 5.35 -9.65
N PHE A 107 -11.60 4.45 -9.48
CA PHE A 107 -11.79 3.05 -9.83
C PHE A 107 -12.59 2.35 -8.74
N LEU A 108 -13.78 1.87 -9.09
CA LEU A 108 -14.62 1.12 -8.14
C LEU A 108 -14.13 -0.33 -8.04
N LEU A 109 -13.86 -0.75 -6.81
CA LEU A 109 -13.52 -2.11 -6.44
C LEU A 109 -14.65 -2.69 -5.58
N PRO A 110 -15.60 -3.43 -6.14
CA PRO A 110 -16.62 -4.11 -5.36
C PRO A 110 -15.99 -5.10 -4.39
N ASN A 111 -16.59 -5.26 -3.19
CA ASN A 111 -16.17 -6.28 -2.24
C ASN A 111 -17.33 -7.18 -1.81
N THR A 112 -16.99 -8.37 -1.35
CA THR A 112 -17.94 -9.40 -0.89
C THR A 112 -18.14 -9.36 0.63
N ALA A 113 -17.97 -8.19 1.25
CA ALA A 113 -18.11 -8.02 2.69
C ALA A 113 -19.44 -8.58 3.22
N GLY A 114 -19.35 -9.37 4.29
CA GLY A 114 -20.47 -10.04 4.90
C GLY A 114 -20.88 -11.36 4.24
N CYS A 115 -20.05 -11.94 3.39
CA CYS A 115 -20.17 -13.31 2.93
C CYS A 115 -19.43 -14.26 3.88
N TYR A 116 -20.02 -15.41 4.18
CA TYR A 116 -19.51 -16.40 5.13
C TYR A 116 -19.22 -17.76 4.47
N THR A 117 -19.50 -17.92 3.19
CA THR A 117 -19.22 -19.12 2.42
C THR A 117 -18.62 -18.79 1.06
N ALA A 118 -17.89 -19.72 0.46
CA ALA A 118 -17.38 -19.57 -0.88
C ALA A 118 -18.52 -19.31 -1.90
N ASP A 119 -19.61 -20.07 -1.81
CA ASP A 119 -20.76 -19.95 -2.70
C ASP A 119 -21.42 -18.56 -2.65
N ASP A 120 -21.64 -18.02 -1.44
CA ASP A 120 -22.19 -16.68 -1.27
C ASP A 120 -21.28 -15.62 -1.87
N THR A 121 -20.00 -15.81 -1.69
CA THR A 121 -18.97 -14.92 -2.18
C THR A 121 -18.92 -14.92 -3.72
N ILE A 122 -18.95 -16.10 -4.32
CA ILE A 122 -18.97 -16.29 -5.79
C ILE A 122 -20.24 -15.66 -6.37
N ARG A 123 -21.43 -15.94 -5.78
CA ARG A 123 -22.69 -15.32 -6.23
C ARG A 123 -22.66 -13.81 -6.13
N THR A 124 -22.11 -13.26 -5.03
CA THR A 124 -21.98 -11.82 -4.83
C THR A 124 -21.06 -11.17 -5.85
N ALA A 125 -19.93 -11.82 -6.19
CA ALA A 125 -19.01 -11.33 -7.21
C ALA A 125 -19.67 -11.34 -8.60
N ARG A 126 -20.35 -12.43 -8.96
CA ARG A 126 -21.08 -12.51 -10.23
C ARG A 126 -22.18 -11.44 -10.35
N LEU A 127 -22.91 -11.19 -9.26
CA LEU A 127 -23.91 -10.10 -9.20
C LEU A 127 -23.26 -8.75 -9.47
N ALA A 128 -22.09 -8.46 -8.87
CA ALA A 128 -21.38 -7.20 -9.13
C ALA A 128 -21.05 -7.01 -10.62
N ARG A 129 -20.64 -8.07 -11.31
CA ARG A 129 -20.39 -8.06 -12.76
C ARG A 129 -21.67 -7.85 -13.56
N GLU A 130 -22.73 -8.60 -13.24
CA GLU A 130 -24.03 -8.53 -13.93
C GLU A 130 -24.66 -7.14 -13.88
N VAL A 131 -24.54 -6.46 -12.74
CA VAL A 131 -25.04 -5.08 -12.60
C VAL A 131 -24.08 -4.01 -13.16
N GLY A 132 -22.99 -4.43 -13.77
CA GLY A 132 -22.04 -3.54 -14.45
C GLY A 132 -21.13 -2.76 -13.52
N LEU A 133 -20.92 -3.21 -12.29
CA LEU A 133 -20.01 -2.52 -11.36
C LEU A 133 -18.54 -2.72 -11.77
N SER A 134 -18.08 -3.96 -11.88
CA SER A 134 -16.69 -4.27 -12.23
C SER A 134 -16.47 -5.77 -12.44
N ASP A 135 -15.44 -6.12 -13.24
CA ASP A 135 -14.85 -7.47 -13.31
C ASP A 135 -13.76 -7.67 -12.24
N TRP A 136 -13.49 -6.67 -11.43
CA TRP A 136 -12.58 -6.75 -10.30
C TRP A 136 -13.38 -6.99 -9.02
N ILE A 137 -12.80 -7.74 -8.10
CA ILE A 137 -13.44 -8.04 -6.83
C ILE A 137 -12.43 -8.08 -5.68
N LYS A 138 -12.68 -7.34 -4.61
CA LYS A 138 -12.04 -7.59 -3.34
C LYS A 138 -12.79 -8.73 -2.67
N LEU A 139 -12.13 -9.88 -2.61
CA LEU A 139 -12.71 -11.12 -2.17
C LEU A 139 -12.56 -11.27 -0.66
N GLU A 140 -13.65 -11.33 0.06
CA GLU A 140 -13.73 -11.59 1.50
C GLU A 140 -14.65 -12.79 1.74
N VAL A 141 -14.17 -13.81 2.46
CA VAL A 141 -14.99 -14.85 3.07
C VAL A 141 -14.69 -14.83 4.57
N ILE A 142 -15.69 -14.49 5.37
CA ILE A 142 -15.52 -14.35 6.83
C ILE A 142 -15.72 -15.71 7.50
N GLY A 143 -14.71 -16.17 8.23
CA GLY A 143 -14.74 -17.45 8.95
C GLY A 143 -15.34 -17.34 10.35
N ASP A 144 -15.13 -16.20 11.02
CA ASP A 144 -15.64 -15.97 12.37
C ASP A 144 -16.29 -14.60 12.51
N GLN A 145 -17.51 -14.56 13.03
CA GLN A 145 -18.31 -13.34 13.13
C GLN A 145 -17.80 -12.35 14.19
N ALA A 146 -17.16 -12.84 15.23
CA ALA A 146 -16.70 -12.01 16.34
C ALA A 146 -15.40 -11.30 16.02
N THR A 147 -14.48 -11.99 15.34
CA THR A 147 -13.14 -11.48 15.01
C THR A 147 -13.01 -10.97 13.59
N LEU A 148 -13.95 -11.34 12.71
CA LEU A 148 -13.92 -11.08 11.27
C LEU A 148 -12.65 -11.59 10.57
N TYR A 149 -12.03 -12.65 11.15
CA TYR A 149 -10.95 -13.35 10.47
C TYR A 149 -11.47 -14.09 9.23
N PRO A 150 -10.66 -14.14 8.16
CA PRO A 150 -11.05 -14.82 6.93
C PRO A 150 -11.11 -16.33 7.11
N ASP A 151 -12.09 -16.97 6.46
CA ASP A 151 -12.03 -18.39 6.14
C ASP A 151 -11.07 -18.56 4.96
N VAL A 152 -9.83 -18.93 5.25
CA VAL A 152 -8.78 -18.99 4.25
C VAL A 152 -9.03 -20.11 3.22
N GLN A 153 -9.66 -21.22 3.62
CA GLN A 153 -9.99 -22.33 2.73
C GLN A 153 -11.10 -21.92 1.76
N ALA A 154 -12.20 -21.36 2.27
CA ALA A 154 -13.29 -20.87 1.44
C ALA A 154 -12.85 -19.69 0.52
N THR A 155 -11.92 -18.84 1.00
CA THR A 155 -11.29 -17.79 0.17
C THR A 155 -10.51 -18.38 -0.98
N LEU A 156 -9.75 -19.47 -0.75
CA LEU A 156 -9.00 -20.17 -1.79
C LEU A 156 -9.94 -20.78 -2.84
N GLU A 157 -11.01 -21.45 -2.41
CA GLU A 157 -12.03 -22.04 -3.30
C GLU A 157 -12.69 -20.99 -4.18
N ALA A 158 -13.14 -19.88 -3.59
CA ALA A 158 -13.76 -18.78 -4.32
C ALA A 158 -12.77 -18.12 -5.30
N THR A 159 -11.50 -17.96 -4.90
CA THR A 159 -10.44 -17.41 -5.76
C THR A 159 -10.24 -18.27 -7.01
N LEU A 160 -10.12 -19.60 -6.84
CA LEU A 160 -9.97 -20.54 -7.96
C LEU A 160 -11.10 -20.45 -8.98
N VAL A 161 -12.35 -20.35 -8.51
CA VAL A 161 -13.52 -20.24 -9.37
C VAL A 161 -13.54 -18.92 -10.11
N LEU A 162 -13.42 -17.82 -9.37
CA LEU A 162 -13.54 -16.48 -9.95
C LEU A 162 -12.38 -16.12 -10.88
N ALA A 163 -11.16 -16.54 -10.57
CA ALA A 163 -10.02 -16.33 -11.46
C ALA A 163 -10.21 -17.07 -12.80
N LYS A 164 -10.72 -18.32 -12.78
CA LYS A 164 -11.07 -19.07 -14.00
C LYS A 164 -12.19 -18.40 -14.81
N GLU A 165 -13.08 -17.68 -14.16
CA GLU A 165 -14.15 -16.90 -14.81
C GLU A 165 -13.69 -15.54 -15.31
N GLY A 166 -12.38 -15.22 -15.20
CA GLY A 166 -11.79 -14.00 -15.70
C GLY A 166 -11.98 -12.79 -14.76
N PHE A 167 -12.29 -12.99 -13.48
CA PHE A 167 -12.24 -11.91 -12.51
C PHE A 167 -10.80 -11.55 -12.15
N THR A 168 -10.56 -10.26 -11.94
CA THR A 168 -9.37 -9.76 -11.24
C THR A 168 -9.65 -9.83 -9.75
N VAL A 169 -9.06 -10.85 -9.08
CA VAL A 169 -9.33 -11.14 -7.68
C VAL A 169 -8.25 -10.54 -6.78
N LEU A 170 -8.66 -9.67 -5.85
CA LEU A 170 -7.84 -9.17 -4.75
C LEU A 170 -8.30 -9.90 -3.49
N ALA A 171 -7.51 -10.86 -3.00
CA ALA A 171 -7.94 -11.81 -1.97
C ALA A 171 -7.55 -11.34 -0.56
N TYR A 172 -8.53 -11.02 0.28
CA TYR A 172 -8.33 -10.76 1.70
C TYR A 172 -8.01 -12.07 2.44
N THR A 173 -6.95 -12.05 3.25
CA THR A 173 -6.48 -13.24 3.96
C THR A 173 -5.85 -12.89 5.31
N SER A 174 -5.49 -13.91 6.09
CA SER A 174 -4.63 -13.76 7.25
C SER A 174 -3.17 -13.52 6.84
N ASP A 175 -2.30 -13.36 7.82
CA ASP A 175 -0.85 -13.27 7.64
C ASP A 175 -0.16 -14.65 7.50
N ASP A 176 -0.93 -15.69 7.14
CA ASP A 176 -0.42 -17.03 6.86
C ASP A 176 0.26 -17.10 5.49
N ILE A 177 1.56 -17.42 5.52
CA ILE A 177 2.42 -17.45 4.34
C ILE A 177 2.04 -18.58 3.39
N VAL A 178 1.60 -19.72 3.91
CA VAL A 178 1.25 -20.89 3.11
C VAL A 178 -0.01 -20.61 2.31
N PHE A 179 -1.04 -20.06 2.96
CA PHE A 179 -2.28 -19.68 2.27
C PHE A 179 -2.08 -18.53 1.31
N ALA A 180 -1.28 -17.53 1.65
CA ALA A 180 -0.95 -16.45 0.73
C ALA A 180 -0.32 -16.97 -0.58
N LYS A 181 0.60 -17.92 -0.51
CA LYS A 181 1.17 -18.57 -1.70
C LYS A 181 0.11 -19.35 -2.50
N ARG A 182 -0.74 -20.13 -1.82
CA ARG A 182 -1.83 -20.86 -2.48
C ARG A 182 -2.81 -19.92 -3.20
N LEU A 183 -3.09 -18.74 -2.65
CA LEU A 183 -3.92 -17.72 -3.30
C LEU A 183 -3.28 -17.20 -4.60
N VAL A 184 -1.96 -16.97 -4.59
CA VAL A 184 -1.21 -16.61 -5.82
C VAL A 184 -1.33 -17.74 -6.87
N ASP A 185 -1.09 -18.99 -6.46
CA ASP A 185 -1.19 -20.16 -7.34
C ASP A 185 -2.62 -20.36 -7.86
N ALA A 186 -3.63 -19.95 -7.10
CA ALA A 186 -5.04 -19.99 -7.49
C ALA A 186 -5.44 -18.87 -8.47
N GLY A 187 -4.54 -17.93 -8.77
CA GLY A 187 -4.76 -16.85 -9.72
C GLY A 187 -5.20 -15.51 -9.09
N ALA A 188 -4.99 -15.31 -7.79
CA ALA A 188 -5.18 -14.00 -7.19
C ALA A 188 -4.29 -12.96 -7.86
N SER A 189 -4.86 -11.82 -8.25
CA SER A 189 -4.15 -10.69 -8.87
C SER A 189 -3.49 -9.77 -7.83
N ALA A 190 -3.91 -9.85 -6.58
CA ALA A 190 -3.24 -9.27 -5.41
C ALA A 190 -3.59 -10.09 -4.17
N VAL A 191 -2.68 -10.13 -3.20
CA VAL A 191 -2.92 -10.75 -1.89
C VAL A 191 -2.98 -9.65 -0.83
N MET A 192 -4.00 -9.73 0.03
CA MET A 192 -4.34 -8.68 0.97
C MET A 192 -4.33 -9.21 2.42
N PRO A 193 -3.13 -9.40 3.01
CA PRO A 193 -3.04 -9.86 4.40
C PRO A 193 -3.49 -8.78 5.37
N LEU A 194 -4.16 -9.20 6.45
CA LEU A 194 -4.55 -8.30 7.53
C LEU A 194 -3.34 -7.83 8.36
N GLY A 195 -3.38 -6.58 8.81
CA GLY A 195 -2.47 -6.08 9.85
C GLY A 195 -2.97 -6.43 11.25
N ALA A 196 -4.29 -6.39 11.42
CA ALA A 196 -5.05 -6.78 12.61
C ALA A 196 -6.53 -6.98 12.21
N PRO A 197 -7.41 -7.50 13.09
CA PRO A 197 -8.83 -7.72 12.79
C PRO A 197 -9.52 -6.49 12.20
N ILE A 198 -10.47 -6.73 11.30
CA ILE A 198 -11.24 -5.66 10.64
C ILE A 198 -11.88 -4.73 11.70
N GLY A 199 -11.63 -3.44 11.56
CA GLY A 199 -12.22 -2.42 12.42
C GLY A 199 -11.65 -2.32 13.83
N SER A 200 -10.58 -3.07 14.15
CA SER A 200 -9.93 -3.05 15.47
C SER A 200 -9.08 -1.82 15.71
N GLY A 201 -8.46 -1.26 14.66
CA GLY A 201 -7.52 -0.14 14.79
C GLY A 201 -6.24 -0.48 15.57
N LEU A 202 -5.91 -1.77 15.71
CA LEU A 202 -4.77 -2.24 16.50
C LEU A 202 -3.42 -2.07 15.78
N GLY A 203 -3.43 -1.63 14.53
CA GLY A 203 -2.23 -1.42 13.72
C GLY A 203 -1.63 -2.73 13.19
N ILE A 204 -0.34 -2.71 12.92
CA ILE A 204 0.40 -3.85 12.36
C ILE A 204 0.88 -4.74 13.51
N GLN A 205 0.16 -5.82 13.80
CA GLN A 205 0.44 -6.68 14.95
C GLN A 205 1.62 -7.63 14.71
N ASN A 206 1.70 -8.23 13.53
CA ASN A 206 2.73 -9.22 13.21
C ASN A 206 3.65 -8.75 12.08
N THR A 207 4.53 -7.81 12.41
CA THR A 207 5.51 -7.27 11.46
C THR A 207 6.49 -8.33 10.94
N ALA A 208 6.75 -9.39 11.70
CA ALA A 208 7.64 -10.46 11.29
C ALA A 208 7.04 -11.28 10.14
N ASN A 209 5.78 -11.75 10.27
CA ASN A 209 5.10 -12.49 9.20
C ASN A 209 4.88 -11.61 7.97
N LEU A 210 4.48 -10.36 8.16
CA LEU A 210 4.28 -9.45 7.03
C LEU A 210 5.59 -9.20 6.26
N ARG A 211 6.74 -9.14 6.94
CA ARG A 211 8.03 -9.06 6.27
C ARG A 211 8.35 -10.34 5.48
N ILE A 212 8.12 -11.51 6.08
CA ILE A 212 8.34 -12.80 5.39
C ILE A 212 7.43 -12.91 4.17
N LEU A 213 6.15 -12.53 4.29
CA LEU A 213 5.23 -12.46 3.15
C LEU A 213 5.80 -11.61 2.02
N ARG A 214 6.31 -10.40 2.36
CA ARG A 214 6.89 -9.50 1.36
C ARG A 214 8.13 -10.08 0.67
N GLU A 215 8.97 -10.79 1.40
CA GLU A 215 10.17 -11.44 0.84
C GLU A 215 9.82 -12.64 -0.05
N MET A 216 8.77 -13.39 0.32
CA MET A 216 8.41 -14.65 -0.33
C MET A 216 7.44 -14.50 -1.52
N ILE A 217 6.67 -13.42 -1.57
CA ILE A 217 5.68 -13.16 -2.63
C ILE A 217 6.12 -11.96 -3.45
N THR A 218 6.54 -12.23 -4.70
CA THR A 218 7.07 -11.20 -5.62
C THR A 218 6.26 -11.09 -6.93
N GLY A 219 5.39 -12.07 -7.21
CA GLY A 219 4.68 -12.16 -8.48
C GLY A 219 3.42 -11.30 -8.58
N VAL A 220 2.85 -10.89 -7.44
CA VAL A 220 1.64 -10.07 -7.35
C VAL A 220 1.80 -9.00 -6.28
N PRO A 221 1.06 -7.89 -6.35
CA PRO A 221 1.04 -6.88 -5.30
C PRO A 221 0.58 -7.43 -3.96
N LEU A 222 1.23 -6.97 -2.89
CA LEU A 222 0.83 -7.19 -1.51
C LEU A 222 0.24 -5.90 -0.94
N ILE A 223 -0.98 -5.98 -0.42
CA ILE A 223 -1.72 -4.84 0.09
C ILE A 223 -2.10 -5.13 1.55
N VAL A 224 -1.65 -4.33 2.50
CA VAL A 224 -2.15 -4.48 3.88
C VAL A 224 -3.62 -4.07 3.91
N ASP A 225 -4.47 -4.95 4.41
CA ASP A 225 -5.92 -4.73 4.51
C ASP A 225 -6.38 -5.03 5.94
N ALA A 226 -7.14 -4.11 6.51
CA ALA A 226 -7.66 -4.15 7.87
C ALA A 226 -6.61 -3.90 8.99
N GLY A 227 -7.13 -3.49 10.13
CA GLY A 227 -6.37 -3.24 11.34
C GLY A 227 -5.70 -1.87 11.44
N VAL A 228 -5.46 -1.18 10.32
CA VAL A 228 -4.86 0.17 10.31
C VAL A 228 -5.79 1.15 11.00
N GLY A 229 -5.32 1.74 12.09
CA GLY A 229 -6.10 2.66 12.92
C GLY A 229 -5.66 4.13 12.82
N THR A 230 -4.39 4.36 12.47
CA THR A 230 -3.84 5.72 12.38
C THR A 230 -2.72 5.81 11.34
N ALA A 231 -2.25 7.03 11.07
CA ALA A 231 -1.24 7.33 10.07
C ALA A 231 0.07 6.56 10.26
N SER A 232 0.55 6.37 11.50
CA SER A 232 1.76 5.60 11.76
C SER A 232 1.66 4.14 11.31
N ASP A 233 0.48 3.52 11.45
CA ASP A 233 0.29 2.12 11.02
C ASP A 233 0.39 1.99 9.49
N ALA A 234 -0.17 2.96 8.76
CA ALA A 234 -0.07 3.03 7.31
C ALA A 234 1.39 3.23 6.85
N ALA A 235 2.14 4.11 7.53
CA ALA A 235 3.56 4.31 7.26
C ALA A 235 4.38 3.03 7.50
N ILE A 236 4.14 2.33 8.62
CA ILE A 236 4.80 1.06 8.94
C ILE A 236 4.53 0.01 7.85
N ALA A 237 3.28 -0.14 7.39
CA ALA A 237 2.94 -1.05 6.31
C ALA A 237 3.75 -0.75 5.03
N MET A 238 3.85 0.51 4.66
CA MET A 238 4.61 0.94 3.49
C MET A 238 6.12 0.79 3.67
N GLU A 239 6.66 1.04 4.87
CA GLU A 239 8.08 0.81 5.22
C GLU A 239 8.47 -0.67 5.20
N LEU A 240 7.52 -1.59 5.44
CA LEU A 240 7.72 -3.03 5.25
C LEU A 240 7.83 -3.42 3.77
N GLY A 241 7.57 -2.50 2.84
CA GLY A 241 7.67 -2.70 1.40
C GLY A 241 6.39 -3.17 0.74
N TYR A 242 5.25 -3.08 1.41
CA TYR A 242 3.96 -3.37 0.81
C TYR A 242 3.66 -2.40 -0.33
N ASP A 243 2.90 -2.86 -1.30
CA ASP A 243 2.62 -2.09 -2.52
C ASP A 243 1.53 -1.05 -2.30
N ALA A 244 0.59 -1.31 -1.37
CA ALA A 244 -0.48 -0.41 -1.00
C ALA A 244 -1.04 -0.75 0.39
N VAL A 245 -1.93 0.12 0.88
CA VAL A 245 -2.72 -0.08 2.10
C VAL A 245 -4.18 0.18 1.77
N LEU A 246 -5.06 -0.74 2.18
CA LEU A 246 -6.50 -0.53 2.14
C LEU A 246 -7.00 -0.28 3.57
N MET A 247 -7.80 0.76 3.73
CA MET A 247 -8.43 1.08 5.01
C MET A 247 -9.80 1.71 4.83
N ASN A 248 -10.63 1.55 5.84
CA ASN A 248 -11.93 2.19 5.93
C ASN A 248 -12.14 2.76 7.33
N THR A 249 -12.28 1.90 8.35
CA THR A 249 -12.64 2.29 9.72
C THR A 249 -11.63 3.24 10.34
N GLY A 250 -10.32 3.11 10.03
CA GLY A 250 -9.29 4.03 10.52
C GLY A 250 -9.52 5.48 10.10
N ILE A 251 -10.19 5.70 8.96
CA ILE A 251 -10.60 7.03 8.49
C ILE A 251 -12.01 7.35 9.01
N ALA A 252 -13.00 6.53 8.66
CA ALA A 252 -14.41 6.80 8.95
C ALA A 252 -14.75 6.84 10.45
N GLY A 253 -13.98 6.15 11.28
CA GLY A 253 -14.14 6.13 12.75
C GLY A 253 -13.36 7.22 13.49
N ALA A 254 -12.55 8.01 12.79
CA ALA A 254 -11.87 9.15 13.41
C ALA A 254 -12.85 10.25 13.80
N GLN A 255 -12.47 11.10 14.76
CA GLN A 255 -13.28 12.27 15.13
C GLN A 255 -13.46 13.22 13.94
N GLU A 256 -12.40 13.42 13.16
CA GLU A 256 -12.35 14.23 11.94
C GLU A 256 -11.94 13.38 10.75
N PRO A 257 -12.88 12.67 10.08
CA PRO A 257 -12.55 11.72 9.02
C PRO A 257 -11.80 12.33 7.83
N VAL A 258 -12.14 13.56 7.46
CA VAL A 258 -11.50 14.24 6.32
C VAL A 258 -10.03 14.54 6.63
N LEU A 259 -9.73 15.04 7.84
CA LEU A 259 -8.37 15.29 8.27
C LEU A 259 -7.56 13.99 8.40
N MET A 260 -8.19 12.92 8.90
CA MET A 260 -7.55 11.60 8.98
C MET A 260 -7.25 11.03 7.59
N ALA A 261 -8.14 11.22 6.62
CA ALA A 261 -7.91 10.80 5.25
C ALA A 261 -6.66 11.48 4.64
N GLU A 262 -6.49 12.78 4.88
CA GLU A 262 -5.30 13.51 4.47
C GLU A 262 -4.03 13.01 5.19
N ALA A 263 -4.11 12.78 6.50
CA ALA A 263 -3.00 12.22 7.28
C ALA A 263 -2.57 10.84 6.74
N MET A 264 -3.53 9.97 6.40
CA MET A 264 -3.25 8.65 5.82
C MET A 264 -2.57 8.75 4.45
N LYS A 265 -2.99 9.69 3.60
CA LYS A 265 -2.32 9.99 2.33
C LYS A 265 -0.84 10.31 2.53
N HIS A 266 -0.54 11.21 3.45
CA HIS A 266 0.84 11.60 3.76
C HIS A 266 1.64 10.44 4.35
N ALA A 267 1.03 9.63 5.21
CA ALA A 267 1.66 8.46 5.81
C ALA A 267 2.06 7.41 4.77
N VAL A 268 1.17 7.09 3.83
CA VAL A 268 1.43 6.15 2.74
C VAL A 268 2.58 6.65 1.85
N LEU A 269 2.59 7.93 1.51
CA LEU A 269 3.67 8.54 0.73
C LEU A 269 5.00 8.50 1.48
N ALA A 270 5.01 8.94 2.75
CA ALA A 270 6.22 8.98 3.57
C ALA A 270 6.81 7.57 3.80
N GLY A 271 5.96 6.59 4.14
CA GLY A 271 6.39 5.21 4.34
C GLY A 271 6.96 4.59 3.05
N ARG A 272 6.36 4.85 1.89
CA ARG A 272 6.89 4.39 0.61
C ARG A 272 8.22 5.02 0.27
N GLN A 273 8.35 6.33 0.46
CA GLN A 273 9.61 7.04 0.24
C GLN A 273 10.71 6.51 1.18
N ALA A 274 10.39 6.26 2.45
CA ALA A 274 11.34 5.69 3.41
C ALA A 274 11.80 4.28 3.00
N TYR A 275 10.88 3.43 2.51
CA TYR A 275 11.20 2.11 1.96
C TYR A 275 12.16 2.22 0.76
N MET A 276 11.83 3.10 -0.20
CA MET A 276 12.64 3.30 -1.42
C MET A 276 14.01 3.92 -1.13
N ALA A 277 14.10 4.81 -0.14
CA ALA A 277 15.37 5.41 0.30
C ALA A 277 16.29 4.39 0.99
N GLY A 278 15.71 3.33 1.55
CA GLY A 278 16.44 2.35 2.34
C GLY A 278 16.75 2.86 3.75
N ARG A 279 16.42 2.03 4.72
CA ARG A 279 16.66 2.34 6.12
C ARG A 279 18.13 2.14 6.50
N MET A 280 18.71 3.07 7.27
CA MET A 280 20.02 2.84 7.90
C MET A 280 20.01 1.58 8.78
N PRO A 281 21.10 0.80 8.86
CA PRO A 281 21.20 -0.34 9.74
C PRO A 281 20.96 0.02 11.21
N ARG A 282 20.17 -0.79 11.91
CA ARG A 282 20.01 -0.67 13.37
C ARG A 282 21.33 -1.07 14.04
N LYS A 283 21.77 -0.27 15.00
CA LYS A 283 22.97 -0.53 15.81
C LYS A 283 22.56 -0.63 17.27
N LEU A 284 23.19 -1.56 17.98
CA LEU A 284 22.95 -1.70 19.42
C LEU A 284 23.62 -0.56 20.20
N TYR A 285 24.79 -0.10 19.72
CA TYR A 285 25.55 0.95 20.37
C TYR A 285 25.51 2.25 19.58
N ALA A 286 25.67 3.37 20.30
CA ALA A 286 25.72 4.69 19.72
C ALA A 286 26.88 4.84 18.74
N THR A 287 26.67 5.64 17.69
CA THR A 287 27.70 6.14 16.78
C THR A 287 27.55 7.66 16.74
N ALA A 288 28.66 8.39 16.96
CA ALA A 288 28.62 9.85 16.91
C ALA A 288 28.13 10.33 15.54
N SER A 289 27.19 11.26 15.55
CA SER A 289 26.61 11.87 14.34
C SER A 289 27.51 12.95 13.73
N SER A 290 28.40 13.52 14.55
CA SER A 290 29.38 14.52 14.10
C SER A 290 30.80 13.93 14.16
N PRO A 291 31.70 14.29 13.22
CA PRO A 291 33.10 13.91 13.31
C PRO A 291 33.70 14.37 14.62
N LEU A 292 34.45 13.50 15.31
CA LEU A 292 35.17 13.84 16.53
C LEU A 292 36.58 14.41 16.24
N GLU A 293 37.04 14.30 15.00
CA GLU A 293 38.30 14.87 14.54
C GLU A 293 38.15 16.37 14.28
N GLY A 294 39.13 17.14 14.78
CA GLY A 294 39.14 18.63 14.60
C GLY A 294 38.36 19.42 15.64
N VAL A 295 37.88 18.78 16.71
CA VAL A 295 37.29 19.51 17.83
C VAL A 295 38.44 20.18 18.62
N VAL A 296 38.41 21.52 18.66
CA VAL A 296 39.32 22.30 19.55
C VAL A 296 38.95 21.90 21.00
N ARG A 297 39.92 21.33 21.73
CA ARG A 297 39.77 21.02 23.15
C ARG A 297 40.09 22.26 24.01
#